data_9bbe03b7bfe684262af79a757669a623
#
_entry.id   9bbe03b7bfe684262af79a757669a623
#
_cell.length_a   1.000
_cell.length_b   1.000
_cell.length_c   1.000
_cell.angle_alpha   90.00
_cell.angle_beta   90.00
_cell.angle_gamma   90.00
#
_symmetry.space_group_name_H-M   'P 1'
#
loop_
_entity.id
_entity.type
_entity.pdbx_description
1 polymer ?
#
loop_
_entity_poly.entity_id
_entity_poly.type
_entity_poly.pdbx_seq_one_letter_code
_entity_poly.pdbx_strand_id
1 'polypeptide(L)'
;LPQKKAEGTLVPGPEALDILKCEKHDTWAKECADQGVTLVKDTQNLFPLNSEKQKRVLLEIMGDFPSNERVTAYFKAKLEKEGFEVTVYEKEGFEVMEDTVESFKSRYDLVLYLANIETASNKTVSRLNWHTMFGLGNNMPWMVHELPVVSIGNPYHLLDAPMVKTYINGYCNSEYVMDAVVEKMMGRSEFKGKSPIDPFCGKIDLKF
;
A
#
# COMPACT_ATOMS: atom_id res chain seq x y z
N LEU A 1 30.62 -10.96 23.09
CA LEU A 1 29.94 -11.11 24.38
C LEU A 1 29.26 -12.46 24.41
N PRO A 2 29.51 -13.35 25.38
CA PRO A 2 28.77 -14.59 25.46
C PRO A 2 27.31 -14.26 25.77
N GLN A 3 26.42 -14.60 24.84
CA GLN A 3 25.01 -14.53 25.11
C GLN A 3 24.67 -15.54 26.19
N LYS A 4 24.32 -15.06 27.37
CA LYS A 4 23.70 -15.90 28.39
C LYS A 4 22.36 -16.37 27.82
N LYS A 5 22.27 -17.65 27.44
CA LYS A 5 21.00 -18.30 27.21
C LYS A 5 20.25 -18.31 28.52
N ALA A 6 19.15 -17.58 28.62
CA ALA A 6 18.25 -17.73 29.75
C ALA A 6 17.60 -19.12 29.67
N GLU A 7 17.62 -19.88 30.76
CA GLU A 7 16.90 -21.16 30.84
C GLU A 7 15.42 -20.92 30.51
N GLY A 8 14.85 -21.73 29.62
CA GLY A 8 13.44 -21.64 29.22
C GLY A 8 13.12 -20.72 28.06
N THR A 9 14.11 -20.11 27.38
CA THR A 9 13.88 -19.23 26.21
C THR A 9 13.84 -19.96 24.87
N LEU A 10 14.21 -21.23 24.83
CA LEU A 10 14.18 -22.04 23.62
C LEU A 10 13.12 -23.12 23.74
N VAL A 11 12.17 -23.11 22.81
CA VAL A 11 11.21 -24.19 22.64
C VAL A 11 11.79 -25.15 21.59
N PRO A 12 12.13 -26.40 21.95
CA PRO A 12 12.75 -27.34 21.04
C PRO A 12 11.72 -27.99 20.08
N GLY A 13 12.15 -28.21 18.85
CA GLY A 13 11.51 -29.10 17.90
C GLY A 13 10.12 -28.64 17.38
N PRO A 14 9.23 -29.59 17.11
CA PRO A 14 7.92 -29.33 16.50
C PRO A 14 7.01 -28.48 17.39
N GLU A 15 7.16 -28.49 18.70
CA GLU A 15 6.38 -27.67 19.63
C GLU A 15 6.56 -26.16 19.37
N ALA A 16 7.69 -25.75 18.82
CA ALA A 16 7.91 -24.34 18.41
C ALA A 16 6.96 -23.89 17.31
N LEU A 17 6.56 -24.78 16.41
CA LEU A 17 5.65 -24.47 15.33
C LEU A 17 4.22 -24.23 15.83
N ASP A 18 3.80 -24.95 16.86
CA ASP A 18 2.48 -24.77 17.47
C ASP A 18 2.36 -23.42 18.17
N ILE A 19 3.48 -22.89 18.67
CA ILE A 19 3.53 -21.57 19.31
C ILE A 19 3.59 -20.45 18.27
N LEU A 20 4.36 -20.62 17.19
CA LEU A 20 4.65 -19.56 16.21
C LEU A 20 3.41 -19.03 15.49
N LYS A 21 2.39 -19.85 15.29
CA LYS A 21 1.14 -19.50 14.57
C LYS A 21 -0.10 -19.76 15.41
N CYS A 22 0.01 -19.63 16.74
CA CYS A 22 -1.15 -19.82 17.60
C CYS A 22 -2.15 -18.67 17.38
N GLU A 23 -3.42 -18.94 17.66
CA GLU A 23 -4.54 -17.99 17.53
C GLU A 23 -4.27 -16.65 18.23
N LYS A 24 -3.57 -16.69 19.35
CA LYS A 24 -3.18 -15.50 20.10
C LYS A 24 -2.21 -14.59 19.30
N HIS A 25 -1.24 -15.19 18.62
CA HIS A 25 -0.31 -14.43 17.77
C HIS A 25 -1.00 -13.86 16.54
N ASP A 26 -1.93 -14.60 15.95
CA ASP A 26 -2.75 -14.13 14.85
C ASP A 26 -3.62 -12.93 15.25
N THR A 27 -4.26 -13.00 16.41
CA THR A 27 -5.03 -11.89 16.99
C THR A 27 -4.16 -10.66 17.20
N TRP A 28 -2.99 -10.81 17.81
CA TRP A 28 -2.08 -9.69 18.03
C TRP A 28 -1.57 -9.07 16.71
N ALA A 29 -1.30 -9.90 15.70
CA ALA A 29 -0.88 -9.39 14.40
C ALA A 29 -1.98 -8.55 13.73
N LYS A 30 -3.23 -8.99 13.81
CA LYS A 30 -4.41 -8.23 13.32
C LYS A 30 -4.59 -6.92 14.08
N GLU A 31 -4.54 -6.96 15.40
CA GLU A 31 -4.66 -5.76 16.24
C GLU A 31 -3.52 -4.76 15.96
N CYS A 32 -2.29 -5.24 15.84
CA CYS A 32 -1.14 -4.41 15.53
C CYS A 32 -1.28 -3.74 14.15
N ALA A 33 -1.70 -4.49 13.14
CA ALA A 33 -1.95 -3.96 11.81
C ALA A 33 -3.07 -2.92 11.81
N ASP A 34 -4.18 -3.20 12.49
CA ASP A 34 -5.30 -2.26 12.58
C ASP A 34 -4.90 -0.95 13.29
N GLN A 35 -4.13 -1.03 14.37
CA GLN A 35 -3.67 0.16 15.08
C GLN A 35 -2.56 0.92 14.33
N GLY A 36 -1.75 0.21 13.53
CA GLY A 36 -0.59 0.77 12.85
C GLY A 36 -0.90 1.53 11.57
N VAL A 37 -1.85 1.04 10.77
CA VAL A 37 -2.19 1.67 9.48
C VAL A 37 -2.63 3.12 9.67
N THR A 38 -1.95 4.02 8.96
CA THR A 38 -2.07 5.47 9.17
C THR A 38 -2.58 6.18 7.92
N LEU A 39 -3.65 6.95 8.04
CA LEU A 39 -4.05 7.94 7.04
C LEU A 39 -3.20 9.20 7.24
N VAL A 40 -2.25 9.40 6.35
CA VAL A 40 -1.28 10.51 6.43
C VAL A 40 -1.88 11.79 5.83
N LYS A 41 -2.62 11.64 4.74
CA LYS A 41 -3.22 12.75 4.00
C LYS A 41 -4.53 12.29 3.37
N ASP A 42 -5.57 13.10 3.48
CA ASP A 42 -6.82 12.93 2.73
C ASP A 42 -7.54 14.28 2.59
N THR A 43 -7.06 15.08 1.65
CA THR A 43 -7.61 16.43 1.39
C THR A 43 -8.89 16.41 0.55
N GLN A 44 -9.27 15.24 0.03
CA GLN A 44 -10.47 15.06 -0.79
C GLN A 44 -11.60 14.31 -0.07
N ASN A 45 -11.37 13.86 1.18
CA ASN A 45 -12.33 13.08 1.96
C ASN A 45 -12.80 11.84 1.20
N LEU A 46 -11.84 11.04 0.70
CA LEU A 46 -12.12 9.91 -0.18
C LEU A 46 -12.81 8.76 0.54
N PHE A 47 -12.51 8.55 1.81
CA PHE A 47 -13.01 7.41 2.58
C PHE A 47 -14.31 7.71 3.33
N PRO A 48 -15.20 6.73 3.47
CA PRO A 48 -15.08 5.36 3.00
C PRO A 48 -15.32 5.22 1.50
N LEU A 49 -14.67 4.25 0.87
CA LEU A 49 -14.94 3.85 -0.51
C LEU A 49 -16.32 3.19 -0.62
N ASN A 50 -16.94 3.33 -1.78
CA ASN A 50 -18.24 2.74 -2.07
C ASN A 50 -18.19 2.06 -3.45
N SER A 51 -18.27 0.73 -3.48
CA SER A 51 -18.21 -0.06 -4.71
C SER A 51 -19.40 0.12 -5.66
N GLU A 52 -20.49 0.73 -5.21
CA GLU A 52 -21.59 1.12 -6.10
C GLU A 52 -21.28 2.39 -6.89
N LYS A 53 -20.47 3.29 -6.30
CA LYS A 53 -20.09 4.57 -6.91
C LYS A 53 -18.75 4.50 -7.65
N GLN A 54 -17.81 3.72 -7.12
CA GLN A 54 -16.42 3.61 -7.61
C GLN A 54 -16.15 2.17 -8.04
N LYS A 55 -17.01 1.62 -8.89
CA LYS A 55 -17.03 0.19 -9.18
C LYS A 55 -15.78 -0.30 -9.87
N ARG A 56 -15.31 0.44 -10.88
CA ARG A 56 -14.19 0.06 -11.75
C ARG A 56 -12.89 0.65 -11.20
N VAL A 57 -12.06 -0.20 -10.65
CA VAL A 57 -10.79 0.19 -10.03
C VAL A 57 -9.62 -0.25 -10.90
N LEU A 58 -8.73 0.69 -11.22
CA LEU A 58 -7.41 0.38 -11.75
C LEU A 58 -6.44 0.28 -10.58
N LEU A 59 -5.80 -0.87 -10.43
CA LEU A 59 -4.75 -1.11 -9.45
C LEU A 59 -3.39 -1.10 -10.12
N GLU A 60 -2.54 -0.17 -9.71
CA GLU A 60 -1.16 -0.10 -10.16
C GLU A 60 -0.21 -0.42 -9.02
N ILE A 61 0.65 -1.42 -9.23
CA ILE A 61 1.70 -1.80 -8.28
C ILE A 61 2.98 -1.03 -8.60
N MET A 62 3.53 -0.38 -7.60
CA MET A 62 4.78 0.35 -7.73
C MET A 62 5.88 -0.35 -6.95
N GLY A 63 7.02 -0.52 -7.59
CA GLY A 63 8.19 -1.18 -7.02
C GLY A 63 8.63 -2.38 -7.85
N ASP A 64 9.81 -2.86 -7.56
CA ASP A 64 10.49 -3.97 -8.22
C ASP A 64 10.74 -5.14 -7.27
N PHE A 65 9.91 -5.27 -6.25
CA PHE A 65 10.11 -6.27 -5.21
C PHE A 65 9.62 -7.64 -5.66
N PRO A 66 10.35 -8.73 -5.35
CA PRO A 66 9.92 -10.10 -5.73
C PRO A 66 8.55 -10.50 -5.22
N SER A 67 8.04 -9.82 -4.19
CA SER A 67 6.71 -10.08 -3.62
C SER A 67 5.56 -9.39 -4.36
N ASN A 68 5.83 -8.59 -5.41
CA ASN A 68 4.80 -7.80 -6.08
C ASN A 68 3.64 -8.65 -6.61
N GLU A 69 3.94 -9.77 -7.27
CA GLU A 69 2.90 -10.66 -7.78
C GLU A 69 1.94 -11.13 -6.67
N ARG A 70 2.49 -11.63 -5.56
CA ARG A 70 1.69 -12.08 -4.40
C ARG A 70 0.88 -10.93 -3.79
N VAL A 71 1.51 -9.79 -3.60
CA VAL A 71 0.91 -8.60 -2.98
C VAL A 71 -0.23 -8.08 -3.86
N THR A 72 0.00 -7.97 -5.17
CA THR A 72 -1.01 -7.52 -6.14
C THR A 72 -2.21 -8.46 -6.15
N ALA A 73 -1.95 -9.77 -6.27
CA ALA A 73 -3.01 -10.78 -6.30
C ALA A 73 -3.85 -10.76 -5.02
N TYR A 74 -3.21 -10.66 -3.86
CA TYR A 74 -3.89 -10.61 -2.58
C TYR A 74 -4.74 -9.35 -2.43
N PHE A 75 -4.17 -8.19 -2.72
CA PHE A 75 -4.88 -6.91 -2.57
C PHE A 75 -6.05 -6.79 -3.56
N LYS A 76 -5.84 -7.24 -4.80
CA LYS A 76 -6.91 -7.35 -5.80
C LYS A 76 -8.07 -8.20 -5.30
N ALA A 77 -7.77 -9.42 -4.84
CA ALA A 77 -8.80 -10.35 -4.35
C ALA A 77 -9.60 -9.76 -3.17
N LYS A 78 -8.95 -8.98 -2.31
CA LYS A 78 -9.65 -8.30 -1.20
C LYS A 78 -10.60 -7.21 -1.69
N LEU A 79 -10.17 -6.39 -2.65
CA LEU A 79 -11.05 -5.37 -3.24
C LEU A 79 -12.21 -6.00 -4.02
N GLU A 80 -11.96 -7.07 -4.78
CA GLU A 80 -13.02 -7.78 -5.51
C GLU A 80 -14.07 -8.38 -4.57
N LYS A 81 -13.64 -8.86 -3.39
CA LYS A 81 -14.56 -9.34 -2.35
C LYS A 81 -15.48 -8.21 -1.82
N GLU A 82 -15.03 -6.97 -1.89
CA GLU A 82 -15.83 -5.79 -1.52
C GLU A 82 -16.75 -5.31 -2.65
N GLY A 83 -16.77 -6.01 -3.78
CA GLY A 83 -17.66 -5.72 -4.90
C GLY A 83 -17.05 -4.80 -5.96
N PHE A 84 -15.76 -4.47 -5.87
CA PHE A 84 -15.06 -3.73 -6.92
C PHE A 84 -14.74 -4.63 -8.12
N GLU A 85 -14.68 -4.04 -9.31
CA GLU A 85 -14.14 -4.65 -10.52
C GLU A 85 -12.70 -4.16 -10.70
N VAL A 86 -11.73 -4.99 -10.36
CA VAL A 86 -10.32 -4.57 -10.28
C VAL A 86 -9.53 -5.02 -11.50
N THR A 87 -9.02 -4.05 -12.25
CA THR A 87 -8.04 -4.26 -13.32
C THR A 87 -6.66 -3.92 -12.82
N VAL A 88 -5.70 -4.82 -12.98
CA VAL A 88 -4.29 -4.53 -12.72
C VAL A 88 -3.69 -3.85 -13.95
N TYR A 89 -2.91 -2.79 -13.75
CA TYR A 89 -2.22 -2.12 -14.85
C TYR A 89 -0.99 -2.94 -15.26
N GLU A 90 -0.99 -3.42 -16.49
CA GLU A 90 0.05 -4.31 -17.02
C GLU A 90 0.68 -3.77 -18.32
N LYS A 91 0.28 -2.57 -18.77
CA LYS A 91 0.83 -2.00 -20.00
C LYS A 91 2.28 -1.58 -19.83
N GLU A 92 3.07 -1.90 -20.84
CA GLU A 92 4.50 -1.57 -20.91
C GLU A 92 4.87 -0.95 -22.27
N GLY A 93 6.01 -0.27 -22.30
CA GLY A 93 6.58 0.24 -23.53
C GLY A 93 5.67 1.24 -24.26
N PHE A 94 5.46 1.04 -25.56
CA PHE A 94 4.66 1.96 -26.39
C PHE A 94 3.16 1.91 -26.13
N GLU A 95 2.65 0.85 -25.52
CA GLU A 95 1.21 0.74 -25.21
C GLU A 95 0.76 1.80 -24.19
N VAL A 96 1.69 2.27 -23.36
CA VAL A 96 1.45 3.34 -22.38
C VAL A 96 1.09 4.66 -23.06
N MET A 97 1.53 4.90 -24.32
CA MET A 97 1.27 6.13 -25.06
C MET A 97 -0.20 6.32 -25.44
N GLU A 98 -0.98 5.24 -25.42
CA GLU A 98 -2.43 5.30 -25.68
C GLU A 98 -3.22 5.79 -24.45
N ASP A 99 -2.58 5.80 -23.28
CA ASP A 99 -3.23 6.15 -22.03
C ASP A 99 -3.17 7.67 -21.80
N THR A 100 -4.32 8.27 -21.77
CA THR A 100 -4.52 9.68 -21.43
C THR A 100 -5.36 9.81 -20.17
N VAL A 101 -5.38 10.98 -19.56
CA VAL A 101 -6.24 11.28 -18.41
C VAL A 101 -7.71 10.99 -18.74
N GLU A 102 -8.15 11.36 -19.93
CA GLU A 102 -9.51 11.15 -20.42
C GLU A 102 -9.80 9.66 -20.59
N SER A 103 -8.85 8.89 -21.13
CA SER A 103 -9.01 7.44 -21.30
C SER A 103 -9.13 6.71 -19.96
N PHE A 104 -8.38 7.12 -18.95
CA PHE A 104 -8.51 6.56 -17.61
C PHE A 104 -9.84 6.93 -16.97
N LYS A 105 -10.22 8.20 -17.00
CA LYS A 105 -11.50 8.68 -16.43
C LYS A 105 -12.73 8.03 -17.08
N SER A 106 -12.64 7.65 -18.33
CA SER A 106 -13.76 6.96 -19.02
C SER A 106 -13.85 5.49 -18.64
N ARG A 107 -12.73 4.84 -18.33
CA ARG A 107 -12.66 3.40 -18.04
C ARG A 107 -12.76 3.06 -16.56
N TYR A 108 -12.25 3.92 -15.69
CA TYR A 108 -12.13 3.65 -14.26
C TYR A 108 -12.76 4.76 -13.42
N ASP A 109 -13.31 4.36 -12.30
CA ASP A 109 -13.91 5.27 -11.32
C ASP A 109 -12.92 5.62 -10.21
N LEU A 110 -11.92 4.76 -9.99
CA LEU A 110 -10.83 4.93 -9.04
C LEU A 110 -9.53 4.38 -9.63
N VAL A 111 -8.44 5.13 -9.46
CA VAL A 111 -7.08 4.66 -9.78
C VAL A 111 -6.30 4.57 -8.48
N LEU A 112 -5.91 3.38 -8.07
CA LEU A 112 -5.26 3.10 -6.80
C LEU A 112 -3.82 2.64 -7.03
N TYR A 113 -2.88 3.34 -6.41
CA TYR A 113 -1.48 2.94 -6.39
C TYR A 113 -1.14 2.17 -5.12
N LEU A 114 -0.51 1.02 -5.29
CA LEU A 114 0.02 0.22 -4.21
C LEU A 114 1.55 0.22 -4.28
N ALA A 115 2.20 0.99 -3.41
CA ALA A 115 3.64 1.10 -3.39
C ALA A 115 4.24 0.03 -2.46
N ASN A 116 4.81 -1.01 -3.08
CA ASN A 116 5.50 -2.11 -2.39
C ASN A 116 7.02 -1.96 -2.56
N ILE A 117 7.58 -0.96 -1.89
CA ILE A 117 8.99 -0.62 -1.97
C ILE A 117 9.59 -0.66 -0.58
N GLU A 118 10.55 -1.55 -0.38
CA GLU A 118 11.27 -1.71 0.87
C GLU A 118 12.78 -1.51 0.68
N THR A 119 13.45 -1.20 1.77
CA THR A 119 14.91 -1.19 1.80
C THR A 119 15.45 -2.62 1.75
N ALA A 120 16.51 -2.82 0.97
CA ALA A 120 17.23 -4.09 0.92
C ALA A 120 18.73 -3.83 0.83
N SER A 121 19.53 -4.80 1.24
CA SER A 121 21.00 -4.65 1.28
C SER A 121 21.64 -4.37 -0.09
N ASN A 122 20.96 -4.75 -1.16
CA ASN A 122 21.40 -4.52 -2.55
C ASN A 122 20.72 -3.33 -3.22
N LYS A 123 19.88 -2.58 -2.49
CA LYS A 123 19.20 -1.39 -2.99
C LYS A 123 19.84 -0.12 -2.44
N THR A 124 20.24 0.76 -3.32
CA THR A 124 20.79 2.07 -2.96
C THR A 124 19.72 3.15 -2.82
N VAL A 125 18.54 2.93 -3.40
CA VAL A 125 17.44 3.88 -3.42
C VAL A 125 16.13 3.15 -3.13
N SER A 126 15.33 3.67 -2.21
CA SER A 126 13.98 3.19 -1.87
C SER A 126 12.92 4.26 -2.19
N ARG A 127 13.10 4.95 -3.31
CA ARG A 127 12.19 5.98 -3.81
C ARG A 127 11.19 5.40 -4.79
N LEU A 128 10.03 6.04 -4.92
CA LEU A 128 9.14 5.75 -6.04
C LEU A 128 9.90 6.06 -7.32
N ASN A 129 10.06 5.05 -8.15
CA ASN A 129 10.68 5.22 -9.43
C ASN A 129 9.58 5.30 -10.50
N TRP A 130 9.35 6.50 -10.97
CA TRP A 130 8.44 6.76 -12.06
C TRP A 130 9.11 6.33 -13.36
N HIS A 131 8.98 5.05 -13.71
CA HIS A 131 9.55 4.50 -14.92
C HIS A 131 8.92 5.13 -16.14
N THR A 132 9.76 5.69 -16.98
CA THR A 132 9.29 6.27 -18.22
C THR A 132 10.15 5.77 -19.37
N MET A 133 9.52 5.29 -20.42
CA MET A 133 10.17 5.16 -21.70
C MET A 133 10.21 6.54 -22.35
N PHE A 134 11.41 7.09 -22.56
CA PHE A 134 11.58 8.49 -23.01
C PHE A 134 10.87 9.54 -22.14
N GLY A 135 10.76 9.32 -20.86
CA GLY A 135 9.96 10.17 -19.99
C GLY A 135 8.46 9.87 -20.03
N LEU A 136 8.06 8.79 -20.69
CA LEU A 136 6.68 8.29 -20.77
C LEU A 136 6.65 6.94 -20.06
N GLY A 137 5.79 6.74 -19.13
CA GLY A 137 5.75 5.48 -18.39
C GLY A 137 4.53 5.38 -17.51
N ASN A 138 4.58 4.48 -16.55
CA ASN A 138 3.54 4.27 -15.54
C ASN A 138 3.28 5.50 -14.68
N ASN A 139 3.64 6.67 -15.18
CA ASN A 139 3.40 7.94 -14.54
C ASN A 139 1.96 8.31 -14.72
N MET A 140 1.16 7.76 -13.86
CA MET A 140 -0.20 8.20 -13.83
C MET A 140 -0.24 9.68 -13.59
N PRO A 141 -0.92 10.41 -14.46
CA PRO A 141 -1.10 11.83 -14.25
C PRO A 141 -1.80 12.05 -12.92
N TRP A 142 -1.24 12.89 -12.08
CA TRP A 142 -1.81 13.32 -10.80
C TRP A 142 -3.21 13.91 -10.94
N MET A 143 -3.60 14.27 -12.15
CA MET A 143 -4.89 14.82 -12.48
C MET A 143 -6.00 13.78 -12.63
N VAL A 144 -5.67 12.50 -12.60
CA VAL A 144 -6.70 11.46 -12.53
C VAL A 144 -7.43 11.59 -11.20
N HIS A 145 -8.76 11.51 -11.26
CA HIS A 145 -9.58 11.63 -10.06
C HIS A 145 -9.28 10.52 -9.08
N GLU A 146 -9.41 10.89 -7.78
CA GLU A 146 -9.46 9.90 -6.74
C GLU A 146 -8.30 8.91 -6.85
N LEU A 147 -7.09 9.44 -6.79
CA LEU A 147 -5.86 8.69 -6.90
C LEU A 147 -5.24 8.56 -5.50
N PRO A 148 -5.66 7.57 -4.70
CA PRO A 148 -5.00 7.28 -3.45
C PRO A 148 -3.70 6.50 -3.69
N VAL A 149 -2.71 6.79 -2.87
CA VAL A 149 -1.50 5.98 -2.76
C VAL A 149 -1.51 5.24 -1.42
N VAL A 150 -1.38 3.93 -1.48
CA VAL A 150 -1.16 3.07 -0.31
C VAL A 150 0.28 2.59 -0.34
N SER A 151 1.09 3.05 0.61
CA SER A 151 2.46 2.58 0.77
C SER A 151 2.53 1.49 1.83
N ILE A 152 2.93 0.29 1.43
CA ILE A 152 3.04 -0.89 2.30
C ILE A 152 4.48 -1.25 2.62
N GLY A 153 5.37 -0.30 2.59
CA GLY A 153 6.78 -0.46 2.90
C GLY A 153 7.35 0.82 3.50
N ASN A 154 8.10 1.54 2.70
CA ASN A 154 8.74 2.78 3.11
C ASN A 154 7.72 3.92 3.35
N PRO A 155 7.72 4.56 4.53
CA PRO A 155 6.73 5.61 4.86
C PRO A 155 7.01 6.98 4.25
N TYR A 156 8.09 7.17 3.50
CA TYR A 156 8.52 8.46 2.97
C TYR A 156 8.12 8.73 1.52
N HIS A 157 7.34 7.84 0.88
CA HIS A 157 6.98 7.97 -0.53
C HIS A 157 6.12 9.18 -0.87
N LEU A 158 5.52 9.82 0.13
CA LEU A 158 4.80 11.09 -0.10
C LEU A 158 5.71 12.19 -0.67
N LEU A 159 7.01 12.14 -0.39
CA LEU A 159 8.00 13.04 -0.99
C LEU A 159 8.14 12.86 -2.51
N ASP A 160 7.88 11.67 -3.00
CA ASP A 160 7.96 11.33 -4.42
C ASP A 160 6.63 11.60 -5.14
N ALA A 161 5.56 11.78 -4.37
CA ALA A 161 4.19 11.95 -4.84
C ALA A 161 3.48 13.11 -4.12
N PRO A 162 4.05 14.34 -4.10
CA PRO A 162 3.54 15.45 -3.29
C PRO A 162 2.14 15.91 -3.70
N MET A 163 1.76 15.69 -4.96
CA MET A 163 0.45 16.09 -5.51
C MET A 163 -0.69 15.15 -5.13
N VAL A 164 -0.39 14.01 -4.52
CA VAL A 164 -1.41 13.04 -4.10
C VAL A 164 -2.28 13.62 -3.00
N LYS A 165 -3.59 13.53 -3.17
CA LYS A 165 -4.57 14.06 -2.23
C LYS A 165 -4.89 13.08 -1.10
N THR A 166 -4.71 11.79 -1.32
CA THR A 166 -4.97 10.74 -0.34
C THR A 166 -3.78 9.79 -0.25
N TYR A 167 -3.24 9.62 0.95
CA TYR A 167 -2.05 8.80 1.17
C TYR A 167 -2.13 8.02 2.48
N ILE A 168 -1.93 6.70 2.37
CA ILE A 168 -1.95 5.75 3.49
C ILE A 168 -0.58 5.11 3.66
N ASN A 169 -0.09 4.99 4.89
CA ASN A 169 1.06 4.19 5.26
C ASN A 169 0.63 2.92 5.99
N GLY A 170 1.00 1.75 5.43
CA GLY A 170 0.84 0.44 6.05
C GLY A 170 2.11 -0.07 6.73
N TYR A 171 3.29 0.42 6.34
CA TYR A 171 4.62 0.09 6.88
C TYR A 171 5.12 -1.34 6.64
N CYS A 172 4.29 -2.25 6.18
CA CYS A 172 4.61 -3.65 5.95
C CYS A 172 3.70 -4.24 4.88
N ASN A 173 4.20 -5.17 4.08
CA ASN A 173 3.44 -5.87 3.04
C ASN A 173 2.84 -7.22 3.50
N SER A 174 2.59 -7.36 4.80
CA SER A 174 1.90 -8.53 5.34
C SER A 174 0.42 -8.53 4.99
N GLU A 175 -0.18 -9.72 4.94
CA GLU A 175 -1.61 -9.88 4.70
C GLU A 175 -2.45 -9.16 5.75
N TYR A 176 -2.04 -9.18 7.01
CA TYR A 176 -2.71 -8.46 8.09
C TYR A 176 -2.79 -6.95 7.85
N VAL A 177 -1.71 -6.37 7.33
CA VAL A 177 -1.69 -4.94 7.01
C VAL A 177 -2.56 -4.63 5.79
N MET A 178 -2.49 -5.46 4.75
CA MET A 178 -3.35 -5.29 3.58
C MET A 178 -4.83 -5.43 3.94
N ASP A 179 -5.19 -6.37 4.81
CA ASP A 179 -6.55 -6.50 5.34
C ASP A 179 -6.97 -5.25 6.11
N ALA A 180 -6.13 -4.78 7.03
CA ALA A 180 -6.42 -3.58 7.81
C ALA A 180 -6.59 -2.33 6.92
N VAL A 181 -5.77 -2.20 5.87
CA VAL A 181 -5.93 -1.11 4.88
C VAL A 181 -7.29 -1.18 4.22
N VAL A 182 -7.70 -2.35 3.72
CA VAL A 182 -9.01 -2.50 3.05
C VAL A 182 -10.15 -2.24 4.04
N GLU A 183 -10.11 -2.79 5.27
CA GLU A 183 -11.12 -2.54 6.30
C GLU A 183 -11.33 -1.03 6.57
N LYS A 184 -10.22 -0.28 6.63
CA LYS A 184 -10.24 1.17 6.85
C LYS A 184 -10.73 1.93 5.61
N MET A 185 -10.31 1.53 4.43
CA MET A 185 -10.78 2.11 3.18
C MET A 185 -12.31 1.93 3.01
N MET A 186 -12.84 0.82 3.52
CA MET A 186 -14.29 0.54 3.52
C MET A 186 -15.05 1.16 4.71
N GLY A 187 -14.35 1.84 5.62
CA GLY A 187 -14.95 2.48 6.79
C GLY A 187 -15.41 1.53 7.90
N ARG A 188 -14.99 0.26 7.87
CA ARG A 188 -15.30 -0.72 8.93
C ARG A 188 -14.38 -0.59 10.14
N SER A 189 -13.22 0.01 9.97
CA SER A 189 -12.29 0.37 11.03
C SER A 189 -11.81 1.81 10.84
N GLU A 190 -11.64 2.54 11.93
CA GLU A 190 -11.15 3.92 11.91
C GLU A 190 -9.63 3.97 11.76
N PHE A 191 -9.12 5.00 11.10
CA PHE A 191 -7.69 5.31 11.07
C PHE A 191 -7.24 5.88 12.41
N LYS A 192 -6.70 5.04 13.28
CA LYS A 192 -6.19 5.42 14.61
C LYS A 192 -4.67 5.57 14.64
N GLY A 193 -3.98 5.01 13.64
CA GLY A 193 -2.54 5.04 13.53
C GLY A 193 -1.99 6.47 13.46
N LYS A 194 -0.89 6.69 14.16
CA LYS A 194 -0.12 7.93 14.08
C LYS A 194 1.23 7.62 13.46
N SER A 195 1.65 8.43 12.51
CA SER A 195 2.95 8.23 11.90
C SER A 195 4.06 8.34 12.96
N PRO A 196 4.95 7.33 13.06
CA PRO A 196 6.09 7.38 13.98
C PRO A 196 7.20 8.35 13.51
N ILE A 197 7.05 8.89 12.31
CA ILE A 197 7.99 9.83 11.68
C ILE A 197 7.21 11.00 11.11
N ASP A 198 7.88 12.08 10.74
CA ASP A 198 7.29 13.15 9.93
C ASP A 198 7.26 12.71 8.44
N PRO A 199 6.11 12.28 7.90
CA PRO A 199 5.99 11.82 6.53
C PRO A 199 6.13 12.96 5.51
N PHE A 200 6.07 14.19 5.96
CA PHE A 200 6.22 15.40 5.15
C PHE A 200 7.67 15.91 5.13
N CYS A 201 8.56 15.33 5.92
CA CYS A 201 9.98 15.70 6.03
C CYS A 201 10.20 17.22 6.22
N GLY A 202 9.39 17.83 7.08
CA GLY A 202 9.45 19.26 7.35
C GLY A 202 8.86 20.18 6.28
N LYS A 203 8.31 19.62 5.20
CA LYS A 203 7.71 20.39 4.09
C LYS A 203 6.21 20.57 4.31
N ILE A 204 5.82 21.76 4.76
CA ILE A 204 4.43 22.06 5.12
C ILE A 204 3.49 22.05 3.91
N ASP A 205 3.98 22.40 2.75
CA ASP A 205 3.25 22.40 1.47
C ASP A 205 2.76 21.02 1.03
N LEU A 206 3.36 19.94 1.49
CA LEU A 206 2.91 18.59 1.22
C LEU A 206 1.64 18.19 1.97
N LYS A 207 1.20 18.99 2.94
CA LYS A 207 0.00 18.71 3.75
C LYS A 207 -1.31 19.07 3.05
N PHE A 208 -1.23 19.89 2.02
CA PHE A 208 -2.40 20.45 1.31
C PHE A 208 -2.60 19.82 -0.07
#